data_49cd3e9b9ad350e09a8c9a89aa7069b0
#
_entry.id   49cd3e9b9ad350e09a8c9a89aa7069b0
#
_cell.length_a   1.000
_cell.length_b   1.000
_cell.length_c   1.000
_cell.angle_alpha   90.00
_cell.angle_beta   90.00
_cell.angle_gamma   90.00
#
_symmetry.space_group_name_H-M   'P 1'
#
loop_
_entity.id
_entity.type
_entity.pdbx_description
1 polymer ?
#
loop_
_entity_poly.entity_id
_entity_poly.type
_entity_poly.pdbx_seq_one_letter_code
_entity_poly.pdbx_strand_id
1 'polypeptide(L)'
;HFASPPYTSPQALEKAKQLAGKLTKFGSWIDFIEVPFTEIQEAIKEHIPSEYLMTITRRMMLRVADRIRDQYHALSIINGESLGQVASQTAESMYAI
;
A
#
# COMPACT_ATOMS: atom_id res chain seq x y z
N HIS A 1 2.89 1.43 -5.73
CA HIS A 1 1.61 0.78 -6.06
C HIS A 1 1.69 -0.72 -5.87
N PHE A 2 0.80 -1.26 -5.08
CA PHE A 2 0.70 -2.70 -4.84
C PHE A 2 -0.25 -3.30 -5.87
N ALA A 3 0.28 -4.10 -6.78
CA ALA A 3 -0.49 -4.75 -7.82
C ALA A 3 -0.86 -6.17 -7.42
N SER A 4 -2.15 -6.50 -7.44
CA SER A 4 -2.67 -7.82 -7.03
C SER A 4 -3.71 -8.34 -8.03
N PRO A 5 -3.34 -8.63 -9.29
CA PRO A 5 -4.29 -9.25 -10.19
C PRO A 5 -4.70 -10.66 -9.69
N PRO A 6 -5.98 -11.07 -9.80
CA PRO A 6 -7.09 -10.33 -10.39
C PRO A 6 -7.81 -9.37 -9.42
N TYR A 7 -7.30 -9.14 -8.21
CA TYR A 7 -7.95 -8.33 -7.19
C TYR A 7 -7.86 -6.82 -7.47
N THR A 8 -6.83 -6.37 -8.20
CA THR A 8 -6.71 -5.00 -8.66
C THR A 8 -6.80 -4.96 -10.19
N SER A 9 -7.38 -3.87 -10.73
CA SER A 9 -7.56 -3.74 -12.18
C SER A 9 -6.36 -3.07 -12.86
N PRO A 10 -6.16 -3.33 -14.16
CA PRO A 10 -5.16 -2.58 -14.92
C PRO A 10 -5.43 -1.07 -14.92
N GLN A 11 -6.70 -0.66 -14.86
CA GLN A 11 -7.06 0.75 -14.77
C GLN A 11 -6.57 1.40 -13.49
N ALA A 12 -6.54 0.66 -12.37
CA ALA A 12 -6.01 1.19 -11.11
C ALA A 12 -4.53 1.53 -11.25
N LEU A 13 -3.75 0.69 -11.90
CA LEU A 13 -2.34 0.93 -12.18
C LEU A 13 -2.15 2.17 -13.05
N GLU A 14 -2.93 2.29 -14.13
CA GLU A 14 -2.87 3.45 -15.03
C GLU A 14 -3.22 4.75 -14.31
N LYS A 15 -4.25 4.74 -13.47
CA LYS A 15 -4.62 5.91 -12.67
C LYS A 15 -3.50 6.32 -11.72
N ALA A 16 -2.87 5.35 -11.06
CA ALA A 16 -1.75 5.61 -10.16
C ALA A 16 -0.57 6.25 -10.91
N LYS A 17 -0.24 5.74 -12.09
CA LYS A 17 0.81 6.31 -12.94
C LYS A 17 0.49 7.72 -13.38
N GLN A 18 -0.76 7.98 -13.77
CA GLN A 18 -1.21 9.32 -14.17
C GLN A 18 -1.12 10.31 -13.01
N LEU A 19 -1.52 9.91 -11.80
CA LEU A 19 -1.42 10.75 -10.62
C LEU A 19 0.05 11.05 -10.28
N ALA A 20 0.92 10.07 -10.34
CA ALA A 20 2.35 10.27 -10.14
C ALA A 20 2.93 11.25 -11.16
N GLY A 21 2.51 11.12 -12.42
CA GLY A 21 2.92 12.04 -13.48
C GLY A 21 2.49 13.48 -13.22
N LYS A 22 1.29 13.68 -12.68
CA LYS A 22 0.81 15.02 -12.31
C LYS A 22 1.62 15.62 -11.16
N LEU A 23 2.07 14.80 -10.22
CA LEU A 23 2.88 15.27 -9.10
C LEU A 23 4.27 15.74 -9.52
N THR A 24 4.78 15.29 -10.66
CA THR A 24 6.09 15.75 -11.18
C THR A 24 6.12 17.24 -11.49
N LYS A 25 4.95 17.88 -11.63
CA LYS A 25 4.85 19.34 -11.80
C LYS A 25 5.29 20.11 -10.54
N PHE A 26 5.26 19.45 -9.39
CA PHE A 26 5.61 20.04 -8.10
C PHE A 26 7.00 19.62 -7.60
N GLY A 27 7.64 18.67 -8.28
CA GLY A 27 8.97 18.16 -7.95
C GLY A 27 9.76 17.88 -9.22
N SER A 28 11.04 17.57 -9.09
CA SER A 28 11.91 17.34 -10.25
C SER A 28 11.65 15.98 -10.91
N TRP A 29 11.38 14.95 -10.11
CA TRP A 29 11.11 13.60 -10.61
C TRP A 29 10.49 12.74 -9.51
N ILE A 30 9.84 11.64 -9.92
CA ILE A 30 9.21 10.67 -9.01
C ILE A 30 9.54 9.28 -9.52
N ASP A 31 10.02 8.42 -8.63
CA ASP A 31 10.15 6.98 -8.91
C ASP A 31 8.81 6.32 -8.65
N PHE A 32 8.24 5.70 -9.68
CA PHE A 32 7.03 4.90 -9.55
C PHE A 32 7.44 3.44 -9.40
N ILE A 33 7.06 2.82 -8.28
CA ILE A 33 7.42 1.45 -7.97
C ILE A 33 6.15 0.61 -7.94
N GLU A 34 6.08 -0.41 -8.80
CA GLU A 34 5.00 -1.38 -8.80
C GLU A 34 5.45 -2.61 -8.02
N VAL A 35 4.72 -2.93 -6.96
CA VAL A 35 5.02 -4.08 -6.10
C VAL A 35 4.02 -5.20 -6.41
N PRO A 36 4.45 -6.36 -6.94
CA PRO A 36 3.57 -7.50 -7.12
C PRO A 36 3.20 -8.08 -5.75
N PHE A 37 1.91 -8.08 -5.44
CA PHE A 37 1.42 -8.40 -4.10
C PHE A 37 0.45 -9.59 -4.08
N THR A 38 0.13 -10.18 -5.24
CA THR A 38 -0.89 -11.22 -5.36
C THR A 38 -0.59 -12.44 -4.48
N GLU A 39 0.64 -12.95 -4.52
CA GLU A 39 1.01 -14.14 -3.74
C GLU A 39 0.92 -13.88 -2.24
N ILE A 40 1.38 -12.72 -1.80
CA ILE A 40 1.31 -12.31 -0.40
C ILE A 40 -0.16 -12.18 0.04
N GLN A 41 -0.98 -11.56 -0.80
CA GLN A 41 -2.40 -11.37 -0.51
C GLN A 41 -3.14 -12.71 -0.41
N GLU A 42 -2.86 -13.64 -1.31
CA GLU A 42 -3.46 -14.97 -1.28
C GLU A 42 -3.02 -15.76 -0.05
N ALA A 43 -1.76 -15.69 0.32
CA ALA A 43 -1.24 -16.34 1.52
C ALA A 43 -1.91 -15.78 2.79
N ILE A 44 -2.08 -14.47 2.89
CA ILE A 44 -2.79 -13.84 4.00
C ILE A 44 -4.24 -14.32 4.06
N LYS A 45 -4.92 -14.33 2.93
CA LYS A 45 -6.31 -14.76 2.83
C LYS A 45 -6.50 -16.21 3.25
N GLU A 46 -5.52 -17.07 2.97
CA GLU A 46 -5.56 -18.50 3.28
C GLU A 46 -5.32 -18.79 4.76
N HIS A 47 -4.43 -18.03 5.41
CA HIS A 47 -3.93 -18.35 6.75
C HIS A 47 -4.44 -17.44 7.86
N ILE A 48 -5.08 -16.32 7.53
CA ILE A 48 -5.52 -15.32 8.51
C ILE A 48 -7.05 -15.29 8.58
N PRO A 49 -7.65 -15.29 9.79
CA PRO A 49 -9.09 -15.12 9.94
C PRO A 49 -9.59 -13.84 9.28
N SER A 50 -10.80 -13.89 8.68
CA SER A 50 -11.34 -12.78 7.89
C SER A 50 -11.42 -11.46 8.65
N GLU A 51 -11.65 -11.52 9.95
CA GLU A 51 -11.75 -10.31 10.81
C GLU A 51 -10.42 -9.55 10.96
N TYR A 52 -9.29 -10.20 10.65
CA TYR A 52 -7.96 -9.59 10.75
C TYR A 52 -7.32 -9.32 9.38
N LEU A 53 -7.99 -9.69 8.28
CA LEU A 53 -7.39 -9.62 6.94
C LEU A 53 -6.91 -8.22 6.57
N MET A 54 -7.72 -7.20 6.79
CA MET A 54 -7.35 -5.84 6.41
C MET A 54 -6.19 -5.31 7.23
N THR A 55 -6.19 -5.54 8.53
CA THR A 55 -5.10 -5.09 9.40
C THR A 55 -3.77 -5.75 9.05
N ILE A 56 -3.78 -7.07 8.84
CA ILE A 56 -2.56 -7.80 8.50
C ILE A 56 -2.05 -7.42 7.11
N THR A 57 -2.95 -7.28 6.14
CA THR A 57 -2.59 -6.85 4.79
C THR A 57 -1.89 -5.48 4.83
N ARG A 58 -2.42 -4.53 5.58
CA ARG A 58 -1.83 -3.20 5.72
C ARG A 58 -0.47 -3.25 6.40
N ARG A 59 -0.31 -4.08 7.42
CA ARG A 59 0.99 -4.27 8.06
C ARG A 59 2.03 -4.80 7.09
N MET A 60 1.66 -5.78 6.26
CA MET A 60 2.57 -6.32 5.25
C MET A 60 2.93 -5.27 4.19
N MET A 61 1.96 -4.48 3.75
CA MET A 61 2.22 -3.37 2.82
C MET A 61 3.20 -2.37 3.41
N LEU A 62 3.03 -2.00 4.68
CA LEU A 62 3.94 -1.08 5.35
C LEU A 62 5.33 -1.66 5.53
N ARG A 63 5.46 -2.96 5.79
CA ARG A 63 6.77 -3.62 5.85
C ARG A 63 7.49 -3.57 4.51
N VAL A 64 6.79 -3.84 3.41
CA VAL A 64 7.36 -3.73 2.06
C VAL A 64 7.76 -2.29 1.78
N ALA A 65 6.88 -1.34 2.09
CA ALA A 65 7.17 0.07 1.90
C ALA A 65 8.40 0.52 2.70
N ASP A 66 8.57 0.02 3.93
CA ASP A 66 9.72 0.36 4.75
C ASP A 66 11.03 -0.20 4.15
N ARG A 67 11.01 -1.40 3.60
CA ARG A 67 12.17 -1.95 2.90
C ARG A 67 12.54 -1.12 1.66
N ILE A 68 11.54 -0.69 0.90
CA ILE A 68 11.77 0.18 -0.26
C ILE A 68 12.32 1.52 0.19
N ARG A 69 11.75 2.10 1.25
CA ARG A 69 12.25 3.34 1.86
C ARG A 69 13.75 3.23 2.18
N ASP A 70 14.15 2.12 2.81
CA ASP A 70 15.55 1.88 3.18
C ASP A 70 16.46 1.75 1.95
N GLN A 71 16.01 1.01 0.93
CA GLN A 71 16.76 0.85 -0.32
C GLN A 71 16.99 2.17 -1.04
N TYR A 72 16.05 3.08 -0.99
CA TYR A 72 16.14 4.40 -1.63
C TYR A 72 16.66 5.48 -0.69
N HIS A 73 17.05 5.12 0.55
CA HIS A 73 17.54 6.05 1.56
C HIS A 73 16.58 7.20 1.86
N ALA A 74 15.28 6.92 1.78
CA ALA A 74 14.26 7.89 2.13
C ALA A 74 14.09 7.96 3.66
N LEU A 75 13.63 9.11 4.15
CA LEU A 75 13.55 9.36 5.59
C LEU A 75 12.26 8.87 6.22
N SER A 76 11.17 8.85 5.47
CA SER A 76 9.86 8.53 6.02
C SER A 76 8.92 7.94 4.99
N ILE A 77 7.79 7.40 5.47
CA ILE A 77 6.67 6.92 4.66
C ILE A 77 5.49 7.85 4.92
N ILE A 78 4.82 8.25 3.85
CA ILE A 78 3.59 9.05 3.93
C ILE A 78 2.46 8.24 3.30
N ASN A 79 1.36 8.10 4.01
CA ASN A 79 0.16 7.42 3.50
C ASN A 79 -1.09 8.25 3.73
N GLY A 80 -2.20 7.85 3.12
CA GLY A 80 -3.48 8.54 3.18
C GLY A 80 -4.43 8.04 4.27
N GLU A 81 -3.90 7.50 5.35
CA GLU A 81 -4.71 6.97 6.44
C GLU A 81 -5.41 8.08 7.23
N SER A 82 -6.68 7.84 7.58
CA SER A 82 -7.46 8.77 8.38
C SER A 82 -8.28 8.00 9.40
N LEU A 83 -8.15 8.36 10.68
CA LEU A 83 -8.80 7.65 11.77
C LEU A 83 -10.32 7.69 11.63
N GLY A 84 -10.96 6.51 11.72
CA GLY A 84 -12.41 6.38 11.72
C GLY A 84 -13.09 6.49 10.37
N GLN A 85 -12.35 6.72 9.30
CA GLN A 85 -12.93 6.91 7.97
C GLN A 85 -13.48 5.61 7.38
N VAL A 86 -12.79 4.50 7.59
CA VAL A 86 -13.24 3.14 7.21
C VAL A 86 -12.92 2.18 8.35
N ALA A 87 -13.46 0.95 8.27
CA ALA A 87 -13.28 -0.04 9.34
C ALA A 87 -11.81 -0.32 9.67
N SER A 88 -10.93 -0.30 8.67
CA SER A 88 -9.49 -0.53 8.86
C SER A 88 -8.76 0.67 9.46
N GLN A 89 -9.42 1.80 9.62
CA GLN A 89 -8.86 3.05 10.14
C GLN A 89 -9.42 3.39 11.52
N THR A 90 -9.87 2.40 12.28
CA THR A 90 -10.21 2.57 13.69
C THR A 90 -8.92 2.77 14.51
N ALA A 91 -9.06 3.33 15.72
CA ALA A 91 -7.91 3.56 16.60
C ALA A 91 -7.13 2.26 16.85
N GLU A 92 -7.82 1.16 17.07
CA GLU A 92 -7.21 -0.13 17.36
C GLU A 92 -6.45 -0.68 16.15
N SER A 93 -7.06 -0.62 14.95
CA SER A 93 -6.41 -1.08 13.72
C SER A 93 -5.18 -0.24 13.38
N MET A 94 -5.26 1.07 13.54
CA MET A 94 -4.13 1.95 13.25
C MET A 94 -3.00 1.78 14.26
N TYR A 95 -3.32 1.51 15.51
CA TYR A 95 -2.30 1.19 16.52
C TYR A 95 -1.56 -0.10 16.20
N ALA A 96 -2.24 -1.11 15.62
CA ALA A 96 -1.66 -2.40 15.27
C ALA A 96 -0.74 -2.34 14.04
N ILE A 97 -0.83 -1.31 13.23
CA ILE A 97 0.01 -1.11 12.06
C ILE A 97 1.39 -0.60 12.48
#